data_9906be26dc5e85e24639fd47c406aedb
#
_entry.id   9906be26dc5e85e24639fd47c406aedb
#
_cell.length_a   1.000
_cell.length_b   1.000
_cell.length_c   1.000
_cell.angle_alpha   90.00
_cell.angle_beta   90.00
_cell.angle_gamma   90.00
#
_symmetry.space_group_name_H-M   'P 1'
#
loop_
_entity.id
_entity.type
_entity.pdbx_description
1 polymer ?
#
loop_
_entity_poly.entity_id
_entity_poly.type
_entity_poly.pdbx_seq_one_letter_code
_entity_poly.pdbx_strand_id
1 'polypeptide(L)'
;DGGVSNNYPIEELRAKDMDVIIGVDVQDDLKDRKALASTPEILLQINNFRTIHAMEIKRKLTDIYIKPDITNFSVISFDEGRDIVRNGEIAAKNQIDALVKLKEQKTEFSKRKNIIIQDSISLGYISVTGNKRYTRSYILGKLKLKGYESISYDQLDKGVNNLVATNNFDTLRYDLVPTDVNGVYDLDAKISESKTSALLRLGLHYDVLYKSAALVNVTKKRLISKNDFASLDAIFGDNIRYDFDYFIDKGFYVCIGLKSRYNQFN
;
A
#
# COMPACT_ATOMS: atom_id res chain seq x y z
N ASP A 1 -10.29 -4.02 -8.36
CA ASP A 1 -10.48 -4.95 -7.25
C ASP A 1 -11.12 -6.25 -7.75
N GLY A 2 -10.40 -7.37 -7.59
CA GLY A 2 -10.88 -8.70 -7.97
C GLY A 2 -12.09 -9.16 -7.15
N GLY A 3 -12.21 -8.71 -5.91
CA GLY A 3 -13.32 -9.04 -5.02
C GLY A 3 -14.69 -8.60 -5.51
N VAL A 4 -14.76 -7.56 -6.34
CA VAL A 4 -16.01 -7.09 -6.95
C VAL A 4 -16.49 -8.01 -8.06
N SER A 5 -15.58 -8.61 -8.83
CA SER A 5 -15.91 -9.44 -9.99
C SER A 5 -15.90 -10.94 -9.65
N ASN A 6 -14.84 -11.45 -9.03
CA ASN A 6 -14.70 -12.84 -8.63
C ASN A 6 -13.78 -12.95 -7.40
N ASN A 7 -14.37 -13.05 -6.22
CA ASN A 7 -13.65 -13.06 -4.95
C ASN A 7 -12.90 -14.38 -4.66
N TYR A 8 -13.29 -15.46 -5.33
CA TYR A 8 -12.71 -16.77 -5.12
C TYR A 8 -12.69 -17.53 -6.46
N PRO A 9 -11.61 -17.37 -7.26
CA PRO A 9 -11.56 -17.77 -8.67
C PRO A 9 -11.27 -19.27 -8.85
N ILE A 10 -12.11 -20.15 -8.30
CA ILE A 10 -11.90 -21.60 -8.34
C ILE A 10 -12.18 -22.18 -9.72
N GLU A 11 -13.15 -21.64 -10.44
CA GLU A 11 -13.51 -22.08 -11.77
C GLU A 11 -12.34 -21.89 -12.76
N GLU A 12 -11.62 -20.78 -12.62
CA GLU A 12 -10.44 -20.48 -13.43
C GLU A 12 -9.28 -21.46 -13.15
N LEU A 13 -9.15 -21.92 -11.91
CA LEU A 13 -8.15 -22.94 -11.57
C LEU A 13 -8.57 -24.32 -12.08
N ARG A 14 -9.84 -24.68 -11.97
CA ARG A 14 -10.35 -25.94 -12.54
C ARG A 14 -10.22 -25.97 -14.07
N ALA A 15 -10.45 -24.84 -14.75
CA ALA A 15 -10.26 -24.71 -16.19
C ALA A 15 -8.79 -24.84 -16.63
N LYS A 16 -7.84 -24.77 -15.69
CA LYS A 16 -6.41 -25.01 -15.92
C LYS A 16 -5.98 -26.44 -15.54
N ASP A 17 -6.93 -27.36 -15.37
CA ASP A 17 -6.71 -28.75 -15.02
C ASP A 17 -5.82 -28.97 -13.79
N MET A 18 -6.03 -28.12 -12.75
CA MET A 18 -5.33 -28.30 -11.49
C MET A 18 -5.86 -29.53 -10.75
N ASP A 19 -4.96 -30.46 -10.41
CA ASP A 19 -5.28 -31.72 -9.72
C ASP A 19 -5.85 -31.45 -8.30
N VAL A 20 -5.29 -30.50 -7.60
CA VAL A 20 -5.68 -30.14 -6.24
C VAL A 20 -5.73 -28.64 -6.07
N ILE A 21 -6.83 -28.14 -5.50
CA ILE A 21 -7.01 -26.73 -5.20
C ILE A 21 -7.13 -26.55 -3.68
N ILE A 22 -6.22 -25.76 -3.12
CA ILE A 22 -6.28 -25.30 -1.74
C ILE A 22 -6.84 -23.88 -1.77
N GLY A 23 -7.97 -23.65 -1.11
CA GLY A 23 -8.61 -22.36 -1.07
C GLY A 23 -8.69 -21.80 0.34
N VAL A 24 -8.33 -20.52 0.47
CA VAL A 24 -8.46 -19.76 1.73
C VAL A 24 -9.57 -18.74 1.56
N ASP A 25 -10.63 -18.89 2.35
CA ASP A 25 -11.79 -17.99 2.32
C ASP A 25 -11.65 -16.92 3.41
N VAL A 26 -11.35 -15.72 3.00
CA VAL A 26 -11.25 -14.54 3.88
C VAL A 26 -12.46 -13.60 3.72
N GLN A 27 -13.58 -14.14 3.31
CA GLN A 27 -14.81 -13.38 3.17
C GLN A 27 -15.59 -13.37 4.50
N ASP A 28 -16.15 -12.21 4.84
CA ASP A 28 -17.07 -12.09 5.98
C ASP A 28 -18.34 -12.89 5.76
N ASP A 29 -18.86 -13.44 6.85
CA ASP A 29 -20.20 -14.04 6.87
C ASP A 29 -21.29 -12.95 6.91
N LEU A 30 -22.54 -13.34 6.70
CA LEU A 30 -23.66 -12.41 6.82
C LEU A 30 -23.79 -11.93 8.27
N LYS A 31 -23.90 -10.63 8.42
CA LYS A 31 -24.15 -10.00 9.72
C LYS A 31 -25.60 -10.24 10.17
N ASP A 32 -25.78 -10.37 11.46
CA ASP A 32 -27.09 -10.47 12.05
C ASP A 32 -27.84 -9.12 12.03
N ARG A 33 -29.16 -9.15 12.34
CA ARG A 33 -29.99 -7.94 12.35
C ARG A 33 -29.49 -6.84 13.29
N LYS A 34 -28.81 -7.22 14.39
CA LYS A 34 -28.31 -6.25 15.38
C LYS A 34 -27.09 -5.50 14.88
N ALA A 35 -26.26 -6.18 14.09
CA ALA A 35 -25.07 -5.59 13.48
C ALA A 35 -25.36 -4.73 12.23
N LEU A 36 -26.60 -4.79 11.70
CA LEU A 36 -27.04 -3.97 10.56
C LEU A 36 -27.69 -2.65 11.03
N ALA A 37 -26.95 -1.85 11.80
CA ALA A 37 -27.48 -0.65 12.43
C ALA A 37 -27.45 0.59 11.53
N SER A 38 -26.71 0.58 10.43
CA SER A 38 -26.51 1.74 9.54
C SER A 38 -26.77 1.43 8.07
N THR A 39 -27.13 2.44 7.29
CA THR A 39 -27.35 2.31 5.84
C THR A 39 -26.11 1.77 5.10
N PRO A 40 -24.86 2.20 5.39
CA PRO A 40 -23.67 1.60 4.78
C PRO A 40 -23.53 0.12 5.07
N GLU A 41 -23.81 -0.34 6.27
CA GLU A 41 -23.75 -1.76 6.63
C GLU A 41 -24.78 -2.60 5.87
N ILE A 42 -25.99 -2.06 5.70
CA ILE A 42 -27.04 -2.72 4.89
C ILE A 42 -26.60 -2.83 3.42
N LEU A 43 -26.02 -1.76 2.85
CA LEU A 43 -25.52 -1.79 1.47
C LEU A 43 -24.38 -2.79 1.28
N LEU A 44 -23.46 -2.86 2.23
CA LEU A 44 -22.40 -3.87 2.24
C LEU A 44 -22.98 -5.28 2.33
N GLN A 45 -23.96 -5.49 3.19
CA GLN A 45 -24.64 -6.78 3.33
C GLN A 45 -25.30 -7.23 2.02
N ILE A 46 -26.00 -6.32 1.32
CA ILE A 46 -26.64 -6.60 0.03
C ILE A 46 -25.59 -7.01 -1.01
N ASN A 47 -24.45 -6.30 -1.04
CA ASN A 47 -23.36 -6.65 -1.94
C ASN A 47 -22.77 -8.04 -1.60
N ASN A 48 -22.57 -8.34 -0.31
CA ASN A 48 -22.00 -9.59 0.17
C ASN A 48 -22.94 -10.78 -0.03
N PHE A 49 -24.25 -10.57 -0.08
CA PHE A 49 -25.23 -11.64 -0.25
C PHE A 49 -24.96 -12.50 -1.48
N ARG A 50 -24.63 -11.85 -2.61
CA ARG A 50 -24.33 -12.54 -3.87
C ARG A 50 -23.02 -13.33 -3.77
N THR A 51 -22.01 -12.78 -3.13
CA THR A 51 -20.70 -13.41 -3.01
C THR A 51 -20.73 -14.59 -2.05
N ILE A 52 -21.45 -14.49 -0.93
CA ILE A 52 -21.63 -15.56 0.06
C ILE A 52 -22.39 -16.73 -0.56
N HIS A 53 -23.48 -16.47 -1.28
CA HIS A 53 -24.22 -17.55 -1.98
C HIS A 53 -23.34 -18.27 -3.02
N ALA A 54 -22.54 -17.52 -3.78
CA ALA A 54 -21.58 -18.12 -4.71
C ALA A 54 -20.53 -18.97 -3.98
N MET A 55 -20.10 -18.56 -2.77
CA MET A 55 -19.12 -19.31 -1.97
C MET A 55 -19.63 -20.69 -1.52
N GLU A 56 -20.91 -20.86 -1.28
CA GLU A 56 -21.47 -22.18 -0.95
C GLU A 56 -21.23 -23.22 -2.06
N ILE A 57 -21.29 -22.78 -3.32
CA ILE A 57 -21.02 -23.62 -4.48
C ILE A 57 -19.51 -23.83 -4.62
N LYS A 58 -18.73 -22.76 -4.56
CA LYS A 58 -17.28 -22.74 -4.74
C LYS A 58 -16.54 -23.58 -3.68
N ARG A 59 -17.03 -23.56 -2.45
CA ARG A 59 -16.52 -24.39 -1.35
C ARG A 59 -16.55 -25.89 -1.71
N LYS A 60 -17.61 -26.35 -2.36
CA LYS A 60 -17.75 -27.77 -2.78
C LYS A 60 -16.78 -28.18 -3.88
N LEU A 61 -16.28 -27.21 -4.64
CA LEU A 61 -15.29 -27.41 -5.70
C LEU A 61 -13.84 -27.32 -5.19
N THR A 62 -13.64 -26.97 -3.91
CA THR A 62 -12.34 -26.81 -3.27
C THR A 62 -11.95 -28.11 -2.59
N ASP A 63 -10.75 -28.63 -2.83
CA ASP A 63 -10.28 -29.91 -2.25
C ASP A 63 -9.88 -29.73 -0.79
N ILE A 64 -9.17 -28.65 -0.47
CA ILE A 64 -8.84 -28.26 0.92
C ILE A 64 -9.32 -26.84 1.13
N TYR A 65 -10.36 -26.71 1.95
CA TYR A 65 -10.97 -25.42 2.28
C TYR A 65 -10.51 -24.94 3.66
N ILE A 66 -9.95 -23.74 3.71
CA ILE A 66 -9.46 -23.08 4.93
C ILE A 66 -10.27 -21.82 5.16
N LYS A 67 -10.93 -21.72 6.30
CA LYS A 67 -11.70 -20.55 6.71
C LYS A 67 -11.09 -19.99 8.00
N PRO A 68 -10.28 -18.91 7.92
CA PRO A 68 -9.85 -18.18 9.12
C PRO A 68 -11.03 -17.53 9.84
N ASP A 69 -10.95 -17.43 11.16
CA ASP A 69 -11.89 -16.62 11.92
C ASP A 69 -11.46 -15.14 11.83
N ILE A 70 -12.18 -14.40 11.01
CA ILE A 70 -11.95 -12.96 10.78
C ILE A 70 -13.15 -12.12 11.20
N THR A 71 -14.06 -12.65 12.01
CA THR A 71 -15.35 -12.02 12.38
C THR A 71 -15.18 -10.67 13.07
N ASN A 72 -14.07 -10.50 13.80
CA ASN A 72 -13.77 -9.25 14.53
C ASN A 72 -12.94 -8.24 13.73
N PHE A 73 -12.61 -8.54 12.48
CA PHE A 73 -11.79 -7.68 11.64
C PHE A 73 -12.62 -7.10 10.49
N SER A 74 -12.17 -5.99 9.96
CA SER A 74 -12.76 -5.33 8.81
C SER A 74 -11.71 -5.09 7.73
N VAL A 75 -12.13 -4.65 6.55
CA VAL A 75 -11.24 -4.31 5.42
C VAL A 75 -10.27 -3.16 5.72
N ILE A 76 -10.45 -2.44 6.83
CA ILE A 76 -9.60 -1.34 7.29
C ILE A 76 -8.81 -1.68 8.56
N SER A 77 -8.83 -2.92 9.03
CA SER A 77 -8.09 -3.38 10.22
C SER A 77 -6.59 -3.59 9.93
N PHE A 78 -5.92 -2.57 9.38
CA PHE A 78 -4.51 -2.67 8.99
C PHE A 78 -3.56 -2.85 10.18
N ASP A 79 -3.90 -2.30 11.35
CA ASP A 79 -3.07 -2.39 12.55
C ASP A 79 -3.14 -3.76 13.23
N GLU A 80 -4.16 -4.58 12.90
CA GLU A 80 -4.44 -5.90 13.48
C GLU A 80 -3.86 -7.06 12.64
N GLY A 81 -2.98 -6.76 11.71
CA GLY A 81 -2.42 -7.74 10.75
C GLY A 81 -1.79 -8.97 11.40
N ARG A 82 -1.18 -8.83 12.59
CA ARG A 82 -0.59 -9.97 13.33
C ARG A 82 -1.65 -10.97 13.79
N ASP A 83 -2.77 -10.48 14.28
CA ASP A 83 -3.86 -11.33 14.79
C ASP A 83 -4.59 -12.00 13.62
N ILE A 84 -4.77 -11.29 12.51
CA ILE A 84 -5.33 -11.85 11.28
C ILE A 84 -4.45 -13.01 10.76
N VAL A 85 -3.14 -12.82 10.69
CA VAL A 85 -2.18 -13.88 10.29
C VAL A 85 -2.25 -15.07 11.24
N ARG A 86 -2.28 -14.83 12.56
CA ARG A 86 -2.39 -15.87 13.55
C ARG A 86 -3.67 -16.71 13.39
N ASN A 87 -4.80 -16.06 13.13
CA ASN A 87 -6.06 -16.76 12.88
C ASN A 87 -6.00 -17.60 11.59
N GLY A 88 -5.30 -17.10 10.56
CA GLY A 88 -4.98 -17.85 9.36
C GLY A 88 -4.14 -19.10 9.63
N GLU A 89 -3.11 -18.99 10.46
CA GLU A 89 -2.28 -20.13 10.87
C GLU A 89 -3.06 -21.18 11.65
N ILE A 90 -3.94 -20.75 12.56
CA ILE A 90 -4.82 -21.67 13.33
C ILE A 90 -5.75 -22.44 12.37
N ALA A 91 -6.40 -21.72 11.45
CA ALA A 91 -7.28 -22.34 10.48
C ALA A 91 -6.56 -23.34 9.57
N ALA A 92 -5.34 -23.01 9.14
CA ALA A 92 -4.52 -23.92 8.34
C ALA A 92 -4.07 -25.16 9.13
N LYS A 93 -3.72 -24.99 10.41
CA LYS A 93 -3.38 -26.12 11.30
C LYS A 93 -4.53 -27.10 11.48
N ASN A 94 -5.77 -26.64 11.46
CA ASN A 94 -6.96 -27.52 11.54
C ASN A 94 -7.11 -28.40 10.29
N GLN A 95 -6.43 -28.08 9.19
CA GLN A 95 -6.40 -28.87 7.95
C GLN A 95 -5.09 -29.63 7.76
N ILE A 96 -4.26 -29.75 8.79
CA ILE A 96 -2.89 -30.29 8.68
C ILE A 96 -2.87 -31.72 8.15
N ASP A 97 -3.83 -32.57 8.54
CA ASP A 97 -3.89 -33.97 8.10
C ASP A 97 -4.16 -34.08 6.59
N ALA A 98 -5.04 -33.22 6.06
CA ALA A 98 -5.30 -33.15 4.62
C ALA A 98 -4.07 -32.63 3.86
N LEU A 99 -3.39 -31.61 4.39
CA LEU A 99 -2.17 -31.06 3.79
C LEU A 99 -1.01 -32.06 3.81
N VAL A 100 -0.85 -32.85 4.87
CA VAL A 100 0.18 -33.88 4.97
C VAL A 100 -0.09 -35.01 3.97
N LYS A 101 -1.33 -35.43 3.82
CA LYS A 101 -1.71 -36.46 2.81
C LYS A 101 -1.33 -36.03 1.38
N LEU A 102 -1.51 -34.76 1.03
CA LEU A 102 -1.05 -34.23 -0.26
C LEU A 102 0.47 -34.32 -0.43
N LYS A 103 1.21 -34.09 0.64
CA LYS A 103 2.66 -34.22 0.61
C LYS A 103 3.11 -35.64 0.34
N GLU A 104 2.42 -36.61 0.90
CA GLU A 104 2.73 -38.06 0.75
C GLU A 104 2.41 -38.57 -0.67
N GLN A 105 1.42 -37.97 -1.35
CA GLN A 105 1.03 -38.33 -2.72
C GLN A 105 2.00 -37.82 -3.80
N LYS A 106 2.83 -36.80 -3.46
CA LYS A 106 3.85 -36.27 -4.39
C LYS A 106 5.15 -37.04 -4.30
N THR A 107 5.44 -37.84 -5.35
CA THR A 107 6.62 -38.67 -5.44
C THR A 107 7.93 -37.92 -5.79
N GLU A 108 7.85 -36.70 -6.30
CA GLU A 108 9.03 -35.89 -6.61
C GLU A 108 8.83 -34.44 -6.15
N PHE A 109 9.44 -34.13 -5.03
CA PHE A 109 9.72 -32.73 -4.73
C PHE A 109 10.97 -32.31 -5.49
N SER A 110 10.86 -31.39 -6.44
CA SER A 110 12.04 -30.63 -6.81
C SER A 110 12.61 -30.04 -5.53
N LYS A 111 13.86 -30.40 -5.19
CA LYS A 111 14.53 -29.85 -4.00
C LYS A 111 14.38 -28.34 -4.07
N ARG A 112 13.57 -27.76 -3.18
CA ARG A 112 13.55 -26.30 -3.02
C ARG A 112 14.99 -25.89 -2.81
N LYS A 113 15.53 -25.06 -3.70
CA LYS A 113 16.79 -24.39 -3.41
C LYS A 113 16.62 -23.73 -2.05
N ASN A 114 17.51 -24.04 -1.10
CA ASN A 114 17.53 -23.34 0.17
C ASN A 114 17.60 -21.83 -0.16
N ILE A 115 16.51 -21.13 0.07
CA ILE A 115 16.51 -19.68 -0.07
C ILE A 115 17.29 -19.18 1.11
N ILE A 116 18.54 -18.77 0.86
CA ILE A 116 19.34 -18.05 1.85
C ILE A 116 18.68 -16.67 1.91
N ILE A 117 17.97 -16.41 3.01
CA ILE A 117 17.42 -15.09 3.28
C ILE A 117 18.64 -14.21 3.62
N GLN A 118 19.04 -13.36 2.70
CA GLN A 118 20.04 -12.33 2.94
C GLN A 118 19.33 -11.12 3.51
N ASP A 119 19.83 -10.60 4.64
CA ASP A 119 19.28 -9.39 5.26
C ASP A 119 19.58 -8.12 4.46
N SER A 120 20.52 -8.20 3.51
CA SER A 120 20.93 -7.10 2.64
C SER A 120 21.22 -7.59 1.23
N ILE A 121 21.10 -6.68 0.29
CA ILE A 121 21.42 -6.86 -1.12
C ILE A 121 22.43 -5.81 -1.57
N SER A 122 23.33 -6.18 -2.47
CA SER A 122 24.18 -5.22 -3.14
C SER A 122 23.47 -4.70 -4.40
N LEU A 123 23.25 -3.40 -4.45
CA LEU A 123 22.69 -2.76 -5.64
C LEU A 123 23.81 -2.53 -6.66
N GLY A 124 23.54 -2.83 -7.91
CA GLY A 124 24.30 -2.43 -9.07
C GLY A 124 23.79 -1.11 -9.65
N TYR A 125 23.37 -1.15 -10.91
CA TYR A 125 22.77 0.01 -11.57
C TYR A 125 21.32 0.19 -11.13
N ILE A 126 20.90 1.46 -10.99
CA ILE A 126 19.50 1.81 -10.72
C ILE A 126 18.92 2.47 -11.97
N SER A 127 17.97 1.83 -12.61
CA SER A 127 17.15 2.37 -13.68
C SER A 127 15.90 3.02 -13.13
N VAL A 128 15.52 4.18 -13.66
CA VAL A 128 14.24 4.85 -13.34
C VAL A 128 13.57 5.23 -14.63
N THR A 129 12.37 4.70 -14.86
CA THR A 129 11.57 4.95 -16.05
C THR A 129 10.19 5.50 -15.71
N GLY A 130 9.58 6.22 -16.66
CA GLY A 130 8.25 6.84 -16.48
C GLY A 130 8.30 8.25 -15.87
N ASN A 131 9.45 8.74 -15.46
CA ASN A 131 9.63 10.09 -14.96
C ASN A 131 9.71 11.11 -16.12
N LYS A 132 8.73 12.00 -16.19
CA LYS A 132 8.64 13.08 -17.18
C LYS A 132 8.80 14.46 -16.54
N ARG A 133 8.21 14.64 -15.37
CA ARG A 133 8.10 15.90 -14.64
C ARG A 133 9.11 16.00 -13.51
N TYR A 134 9.37 14.88 -12.82
CA TYR A 134 10.35 14.81 -11.72
C TYR A 134 11.70 14.31 -12.21
N THR A 135 12.77 14.86 -11.65
CA THR A 135 14.13 14.45 -12.01
C THR A 135 14.49 13.10 -11.39
N ARG A 136 15.37 12.34 -12.05
CA ARG A 136 15.91 11.09 -11.50
C ARG A 136 16.55 11.29 -10.12
N SER A 137 17.32 12.40 -9.95
CA SER A 137 17.96 12.71 -8.67
C SER A 137 16.96 12.98 -7.54
N TYR A 138 15.80 13.59 -7.85
CA TYR A 138 14.71 13.75 -6.87
C TYR A 138 14.19 12.39 -6.41
N ILE A 139 13.90 11.49 -7.36
CA ILE A 139 13.35 10.16 -7.08
C ILE A 139 14.32 9.34 -6.23
N LEU A 140 15.58 9.25 -6.66
CA LEU A 140 16.62 8.52 -5.93
C LEU A 140 16.90 9.12 -4.55
N GLY A 141 16.83 10.45 -4.43
CA GLY A 141 16.98 11.15 -3.15
C GLY A 141 15.86 10.82 -2.16
N LYS A 142 14.60 10.67 -2.64
CA LYS A 142 13.48 10.23 -1.80
C LYS A 142 13.57 8.76 -1.43
N LEU A 143 13.97 7.92 -2.38
CA LEU A 143 14.28 6.51 -2.12
C LEU A 143 15.47 6.32 -1.18
N LYS A 144 16.33 7.34 -1.02
CA LYS A 144 17.63 7.26 -0.31
C LYS A 144 18.52 6.13 -0.81
N LEU A 145 18.45 5.87 -2.12
CA LEU A 145 19.22 4.81 -2.78
C LEU A 145 20.29 5.40 -3.68
N LYS A 146 21.47 4.81 -3.60
CA LYS A 146 22.55 5.04 -4.54
C LYS A 146 22.97 3.72 -5.18
N GLY A 147 23.37 3.78 -6.44
CA GLY A 147 23.92 2.61 -7.10
C GLY A 147 25.26 2.19 -6.48
N TYR A 148 25.57 0.91 -6.59
CA TYR A 148 26.80 0.29 -6.10
C TYR A 148 26.98 0.37 -4.56
N GLU A 149 25.86 0.37 -3.84
CA GLU A 149 25.85 0.31 -2.37
C GLU A 149 25.12 -0.96 -1.90
N SER A 150 25.49 -1.48 -0.73
CA SER A 150 24.73 -2.52 -0.06
C SER A 150 23.63 -1.90 0.79
N ILE A 151 22.41 -2.41 0.65
CA ILE A 151 21.23 -1.93 1.38
C ILE A 151 20.49 -3.10 2.02
N SER A 152 19.85 -2.86 3.14
CA SER A 152 18.88 -3.81 3.70
C SER A 152 17.51 -3.68 3.03
N TYR A 153 16.71 -4.74 3.11
CA TYR A 153 15.31 -4.67 2.65
C TYR A 153 14.49 -3.62 3.41
N ASP A 154 14.77 -3.41 4.68
CA ASP A 154 14.15 -2.35 5.50
C ASP A 154 14.50 -0.95 4.97
N GLN A 155 15.74 -0.72 4.53
CA GLN A 155 16.13 0.55 3.89
C GLN A 155 15.41 0.77 2.56
N LEU A 156 15.26 -0.29 1.75
CA LEU A 156 14.52 -0.23 0.50
C LEU A 156 13.03 0.11 0.76
N ASP A 157 12.40 -0.58 1.70
CA ASP A 157 11.01 -0.35 2.08
C ASP A 157 10.78 1.08 2.60
N LYS A 158 11.63 1.55 3.51
CA LYS A 158 11.59 2.95 3.99
C LYS A 158 11.76 3.94 2.85
N GLY A 159 12.64 3.66 1.90
CA GLY A 159 12.82 4.49 0.71
C GLY A 159 11.56 4.56 -0.15
N VAL A 160 10.93 3.42 -0.41
CA VAL A 160 9.67 3.33 -1.15
C VAL A 160 8.58 4.14 -0.43
N ASN A 161 8.43 3.95 0.87
CA ASN A 161 7.45 4.67 1.68
C ASN A 161 7.70 6.19 1.66
N ASN A 162 8.94 6.66 1.72
CA ASN A 162 9.29 8.07 1.58
C ASN A 162 8.88 8.65 0.23
N LEU A 163 9.08 7.89 -0.85
CA LEU A 163 8.69 8.33 -2.19
C LEU A 163 7.17 8.41 -2.33
N VAL A 164 6.46 7.37 -1.88
CA VAL A 164 4.99 7.30 -1.90
C VAL A 164 4.37 8.42 -1.06
N ALA A 165 4.91 8.71 0.12
CA ALA A 165 4.45 9.77 1.01
C ALA A 165 4.48 11.18 0.38
N THR A 166 5.26 11.38 -0.69
CA THR A 166 5.25 12.67 -1.42
C THR A 166 3.93 12.93 -2.15
N ASN A 167 3.11 11.89 -2.39
CA ASN A 167 1.90 11.95 -3.22
C ASN A 167 2.16 12.55 -4.62
N ASN A 168 3.36 12.37 -5.15
CA ASN A 168 3.76 12.81 -6.48
C ASN A 168 3.67 11.70 -7.52
N PHE A 169 3.46 10.48 -7.06
CA PHE A 169 3.43 9.27 -7.89
C PHE A 169 2.18 8.45 -7.56
N ASP A 170 1.47 8.03 -8.58
CA ASP A 170 0.28 7.16 -8.44
C ASP A 170 0.70 5.71 -8.29
N THR A 171 1.79 5.30 -8.94
CA THR A 171 2.35 3.96 -8.80
C THR A 171 3.88 3.98 -8.81
N LEU A 172 4.46 3.10 -8.01
CA LEU A 172 5.85 2.69 -8.08
C LEU A 172 5.89 1.17 -8.14
N ARG A 173 6.52 0.64 -9.17
CA ARG A 173 6.87 -0.79 -9.27
C ARG A 173 8.37 -0.88 -9.42
N TYR A 174 8.97 -1.90 -8.81
CA TYR A 174 10.39 -2.14 -8.98
C TYR A 174 10.67 -3.64 -9.07
N ASP A 175 11.68 -3.96 -9.85
CA ASP A 175 12.20 -5.31 -10.00
C ASP A 175 13.68 -5.30 -9.62
N LEU A 176 14.12 -6.32 -8.89
CA LEU A 176 15.53 -6.60 -8.62
C LEU A 176 16.01 -7.62 -9.63
N VAL A 177 16.80 -7.18 -10.59
CA VAL A 177 17.28 -8.00 -11.69
C VAL A 177 18.67 -8.53 -11.34
N PRO A 178 18.88 -9.86 -11.25
CA PRO A 178 20.20 -10.43 -10.97
C PRO A 178 21.19 -9.99 -12.05
N THR A 179 22.41 -9.64 -11.64
CA THR A 179 23.53 -9.38 -12.55
C THR A 179 24.42 -10.62 -12.69
N ASP A 180 25.41 -10.55 -13.57
CA ASP A 180 26.43 -11.63 -13.70
C ASP A 180 27.30 -11.78 -12.45
N VAL A 181 27.28 -10.79 -11.55
CA VAL A 181 27.99 -10.82 -10.27
C VAL A 181 27.09 -11.38 -9.18
N ASN A 182 27.50 -12.47 -8.56
CA ASN A 182 26.69 -13.13 -7.54
C ASN A 182 26.40 -12.21 -6.35
N GLY A 183 25.12 -12.08 -5.99
CA GLY A 183 24.65 -11.24 -4.89
C GLY A 183 24.49 -9.76 -5.26
N VAL A 184 24.71 -9.36 -6.51
CA VAL A 184 24.48 -8.00 -7.00
C VAL A 184 23.24 -7.98 -7.87
N TYR A 185 22.37 -7.00 -7.62
CA TYR A 185 21.10 -6.81 -8.34
C TYR A 185 21.00 -5.40 -8.89
N ASP A 186 20.58 -5.30 -10.12
CA ASP A 186 20.14 -4.01 -10.68
C ASP A 186 18.70 -3.72 -10.24
N LEU A 187 18.43 -2.47 -9.91
CA LEU A 187 17.08 -2.02 -9.55
C LEU A 187 16.43 -1.35 -10.75
N ASP A 188 15.39 -1.95 -11.30
CA ASP A 188 14.57 -1.35 -12.37
C ASP A 188 13.26 -0.79 -11.78
N ALA A 189 13.21 0.53 -11.59
CA ALA A 189 12.06 1.22 -11.01
C ALA A 189 11.20 1.87 -12.12
N LYS A 190 9.95 1.46 -12.19
CA LYS A 190 8.92 1.99 -13.10
C LYS A 190 7.92 2.82 -12.32
N ILE A 191 7.81 4.10 -12.64
CA ILE A 191 6.92 5.02 -11.92
C ILE A 191 5.84 5.59 -12.84
N SER A 192 4.69 5.89 -12.24
CA SER A 192 3.64 6.70 -12.86
C SER A 192 3.46 7.96 -12.04
N GLU A 193 3.68 9.11 -12.67
CA GLU A 193 3.58 10.40 -12.00
C GLU A 193 2.13 10.84 -11.85
N SER A 194 1.76 11.34 -10.68
CA SER A 194 0.44 11.90 -10.42
C SER A 194 0.18 13.13 -11.29
N LYS A 195 -1.02 13.17 -11.87
CA LYS A 195 -1.48 14.32 -12.66
C LYS A 195 -1.82 15.51 -11.78
N THR A 196 -2.12 15.28 -10.51
CA THR A 196 -2.51 16.32 -9.55
C THR A 196 -1.37 17.30 -9.31
N SER A 197 -1.57 18.55 -9.67
CA SER A 197 -0.60 19.62 -9.48
C SER A 197 -1.05 20.71 -8.51
N ALA A 198 -2.33 20.72 -8.15
CA ALA A 198 -2.90 21.66 -7.20
C ALA A 198 -3.81 20.93 -6.23
N LEU A 199 -3.77 21.33 -4.97
CA LEU A 199 -4.58 20.80 -3.88
C LEU A 199 -5.21 21.98 -3.15
N LEU A 200 -6.51 21.87 -2.90
CA LEU A 200 -7.26 22.76 -2.03
C LEU A 200 -7.70 21.93 -0.81
N ARG A 201 -7.39 22.40 0.38
CA ARG A 201 -7.83 21.79 1.63
C ARG A 201 -8.58 22.82 2.44
N LEU A 202 -9.67 22.39 3.05
CA LEU A 202 -10.47 23.22 3.95
C LEU A 202 -10.48 22.55 5.32
N GLY A 203 -10.45 23.37 6.37
CA GLY A 203 -10.49 22.88 7.74
C GLY A 203 -11.18 23.89 8.66
N LEU A 204 -11.68 23.40 9.77
CA LEU A 204 -12.18 24.18 10.87
C LEU A 204 -11.30 23.91 12.09
N HIS A 205 -11.01 24.96 12.83
CA HIS A 205 -10.15 24.91 14.00
C HIS A 205 -10.83 25.62 15.17
N TYR A 206 -10.69 25.04 16.35
CA TYR A 206 -11.08 25.66 17.59
C TYR A 206 -10.09 25.27 18.68
N ASP A 207 -9.52 26.26 19.33
CA ASP A 207 -8.75 26.08 20.57
C ASP A 207 -8.90 27.31 21.47
N VAL A 208 -8.42 27.18 22.72
CA VAL A 208 -8.57 28.23 23.74
C VAL A 208 -7.74 29.48 23.42
N LEU A 209 -6.60 29.31 22.74
CA LEU A 209 -5.66 30.41 22.43
C LEU A 209 -6.09 31.19 21.18
N TYR A 210 -6.41 30.44 20.09
CA TYR A 210 -6.70 31.02 18.78
C TYR A 210 -8.20 31.08 18.46
N LYS A 211 -9.05 30.58 19.36
CA LYS A 211 -10.52 30.55 19.24
C LYS A 211 -10.99 29.86 17.96
N SER A 212 -12.08 30.33 17.37
CA SER A 212 -12.66 29.72 16.17
C SER A 212 -11.99 30.26 14.91
N ALA A 213 -11.68 29.34 13.96
CA ALA A 213 -11.13 29.73 12.68
C ALA A 213 -11.49 28.74 11.56
N ALA A 214 -11.60 29.27 10.35
CA ALA A 214 -11.63 28.49 9.11
C ALA A 214 -10.24 28.55 8.48
N LEU A 215 -9.77 27.37 8.06
CA LEU A 215 -8.48 27.19 7.38
C LEU A 215 -8.73 26.92 5.90
N VAL A 216 -8.00 27.62 5.04
CA VAL A 216 -7.92 27.34 3.61
C VAL A 216 -6.46 27.12 3.25
N ASN A 217 -6.12 25.91 2.81
CA ASN A 217 -4.80 25.60 2.28
C ASN A 217 -4.86 25.47 0.77
N VAL A 218 -3.99 26.17 0.08
CA VAL A 218 -3.75 26.02 -1.36
C VAL A 218 -2.32 25.58 -1.55
N THR A 219 -2.13 24.38 -2.11
CA THR A 219 -0.80 23.87 -2.43
C THR A 219 -0.69 23.70 -3.95
N LYS A 220 0.33 24.26 -4.55
CA LYS A 220 0.67 24.11 -5.97
C LYS A 220 2.04 23.45 -6.09
N LYS A 221 2.07 22.30 -6.78
CA LYS A 221 3.29 21.57 -7.13
C LYS A 221 3.78 22.01 -8.50
N ARG A 222 5.08 22.04 -8.67
CA ARG A 222 5.73 22.41 -9.93
C ARG A 222 5.30 23.81 -10.40
N LEU A 223 5.50 24.80 -9.53
CA LEU A 223 5.09 26.19 -9.78
C LEU A 223 6.09 26.88 -10.72
N ILE A 224 7.38 26.80 -10.42
CA ILE A 224 8.47 27.44 -11.16
C ILE A 224 9.43 26.38 -11.73
N SER A 225 9.70 25.32 -10.96
CA SER A 225 10.64 24.26 -11.35
C SER A 225 10.00 22.87 -11.31
N LYS A 226 10.74 21.84 -11.76
CA LYS A 226 10.22 20.46 -11.81
C LYS A 226 9.93 19.87 -10.44
N ASN A 227 10.69 20.25 -9.42
CA ASN A 227 10.67 19.60 -8.10
C ASN A 227 10.31 20.60 -6.99
N ASP A 228 9.59 21.66 -7.30
CA ASP A 228 9.16 22.62 -6.30
C ASP A 228 7.69 22.46 -5.88
N PHE A 229 7.35 23.04 -4.78
CA PHE A 229 5.98 23.32 -4.41
C PHE A 229 5.86 24.66 -3.66
N ALA A 230 4.71 25.28 -3.78
CA ALA A 230 4.29 26.39 -2.96
C ALA A 230 3.03 26.01 -2.19
N SER A 231 2.98 26.32 -0.91
CA SER A 231 1.82 26.11 -0.05
C SER A 231 1.48 27.38 0.68
N LEU A 232 0.21 27.77 0.68
CA LEU A 232 -0.32 28.90 1.42
C LEU A 232 -1.45 28.40 2.32
N ASP A 233 -1.26 28.56 3.62
CA ASP A 233 -2.30 28.42 4.63
C ASP A 233 -2.84 29.79 4.97
N ALA A 234 -4.12 30.01 4.73
CA ALA A 234 -4.84 31.21 5.16
C ALA A 234 -5.87 30.83 6.22
N ILE A 235 -5.78 31.47 7.37
CA ILE A 235 -6.61 31.16 8.53
C ILE A 235 -7.42 32.40 8.87
N PHE A 236 -8.75 32.27 8.77
CA PHE A 236 -9.72 33.32 8.98
C PHE A 236 -10.56 33.00 10.21
N GLY A 237 -10.61 33.95 11.15
CA GLY A 237 -11.38 33.79 12.37
C GLY A 237 -11.09 34.95 13.32
N ASP A 238 -11.15 34.70 14.62
CA ASP A 238 -10.87 35.71 15.65
C ASP A 238 -9.45 36.28 15.52
N ASN A 239 -8.50 35.46 15.04
CA ASN A 239 -7.11 35.85 14.80
C ASN A 239 -6.74 35.48 13.35
N ILE A 240 -6.43 36.49 12.53
CA ILE A 240 -6.05 36.27 11.13
C ILE A 240 -4.58 35.86 11.07
N ARG A 241 -4.30 34.78 10.32
CA ARG A 241 -2.95 34.25 10.17
C ARG A 241 -2.74 33.76 8.75
N TYR A 242 -1.47 33.83 8.28
CA TYR A 242 -1.07 33.06 7.12
C TYR A 242 0.29 32.42 7.34
N ASP A 243 0.51 31.29 6.67
CA ASP A 243 1.78 30.58 6.58
C ASP A 243 2.03 30.25 5.09
N PHE A 244 3.10 30.78 4.55
CA PHE A 244 3.51 30.55 3.17
C PHE A 244 4.84 29.81 3.15
N ASP A 245 4.87 28.68 2.44
CA ASP A 245 6.06 27.89 2.23
C ASP A 245 6.30 27.72 0.73
N TYR A 246 7.49 28.05 0.27
CA TYR A 246 8.00 27.69 -1.03
C TYR A 246 9.25 26.84 -0.88
N PHE A 247 9.30 25.69 -1.51
CA PHE A 247 10.40 24.74 -1.36
C PHE A 247 10.79 24.10 -2.68
N ILE A 248 12.11 24.06 -2.95
CA ILE A 248 12.72 23.39 -4.09
C ILE A 248 13.49 22.19 -3.58
N ASP A 249 13.03 20.99 -3.94
CA ASP A 249 13.62 19.72 -3.55
C ASP A 249 14.47 19.13 -4.68
N LYS A 250 15.77 19.09 -4.48
CA LYS A 250 16.73 18.55 -5.45
C LYS A 250 17.21 17.12 -5.11
N GLY A 251 16.53 16.42 -4.19
CA GLY A 251 16.87 15.07 -3.79
C GLY A 251 18.15 15.02 -2.96
N PHE A 252 19.23 14.50 -3.52
CA PHE A 252 20.54 14.43 -2.83
C PHE A 252 21.28 15.77 -2.76
N TYR A 253 20.85 16.75 -3.53
CA TYR A 253 21.52 18.05 -3.57
C TYR A 253 20.92 19.04 -2.57
N VAL A 254 21.54 20.21 -2.46
CA VAL A 254 21.05 21.29 -1.59
C VAL A 254 19.63 21.68 -1.99
N CYS A 255 18.73 21.61 -1.04
CA CYS A 255 17.35 22.06 -1.16
C CYS A 255 17.25 23.49 -0.67
N ILE A 256 16.33 24.26 -1.23
CA ILE A 256 16.14 25.69 -0.89
C ILE A 256 14.68 25.87 -0.50
N GLY A 257 14.45 26.51 0.63
CA GLY A 257 13.12 26.87 1.10
C GLY A 257 13.02 28.35 1.45
N LEU A 258 11.87 28.92 1.16
CA LEU A 258 11.45 30.25 1.60
C LEU A 258 10.18 30.11 2.40
N LYS A 259 10.17 30.66 3.60
CA LYS A 259 9.01 30.65 4.49
C LYS A 259 8.63 32.07 4.92
N SER A 260 7.34 32.39 4.86
CA SER A 260 6.79 33.64 5.37
C SER A 260 5.58 33.32 6.24
N ARG A 261 5.53 33.95 7.39
CA ARG A 261 4.46 33.75 8.38
C ARG A 261 3.98 35.09 8.95
N TYR A 262 2.69 35.20 9.14
CA TYR A 262 2.07 36.30 9.80
C TYR A 262 1.01 35.81 10.79
N ASN A 263 1.01 36.42 11.98
CA ASN A 263 0.01 36.17 13.02
C ASN A 263 -0.45 37.53 13.56
N GLN A 264 -1.76 37.73 13.59
CA GLN A 264 -2.37 38.88 14.25
C GLN A 264 -3.13 38.37 15.47
N PHE A 265 -2.87 38.90 16.63
CA PHE A 265 -3.61 38.63 17.86
C PHE A 265 -4.43 39.87 18.23
N ASN A 266 -5.72 39.67 18.50
CA ASN A 266 -6.66 40.70 18.99
C ASN A 266 -7.02 40.45 20.44
#